data_a8ec7d7ebb348880f4463248d96811a4
#
_entry.id   a8ec7d7ebb348880f4463248d96811a4
#
_cell.length_a   1.000
_cell.length_b   1.000
_cell.length_c   1.000
_cell.angle_alpha   90.00
_cell.angle_beta   90.00
_cell.angle_gamma   90.00
#
_symmetry.space_group_name_H-M   'P 1'
#
loop_
_entity.id
_entity.type
_entity.pdbx_description
1 polymer ?
#
loop_
_entity_poly.entity_id
_entity_poly.type
_entity_poly.pdbx_seq_one_letter_code
_entity_poly.pdbx_strand_id
1 'polypeptide(L)'
;MLIGVLQSTVLSAQPIVISDLVEGKAVVESVDQKSRTVLLRDDHGDLETIIASPEVRNLAQVHPGDHVLVSVHRSVALEMSKPGSAPVTAVEETAVRAKPGMKPAAYRGQTVQARVQILNIDLDHRTVSFVGPARILRVVEITDPRLLEFVRTLHEGDEVDVTYRLGIAARVVPAQG
;
A
#
# COMPACT_ATOMS: atom_id res chain seq x y z
N MET A 1 45.45 16.34 -32.46
CA MET A 1 45.33 15.71 -31.15
C MET A 1 43.89 15.86 -30.74
N LEU A 2 43.07 14.81 -31.04
CA LEU A 2 41.62 14.80 -30.71
C LEU A 2 41.49 14.22 -29.30
N ILE A 3 40.96 15.04 -28.39
CA ILE A 3 40.59 14.59 -27.05
C ILE A 3 39.16 14.07 -27.14
N GLY A 4 38.99 12.74 -27.14
CA GLY A 4 37.67 12.10 -27.06
C GLY A 4 37.13 12.27 -25.64
N VAL A 5 36.02 12.99 -25.51
CA VAL A 5 35.24 13.06 -24.28
C VAL A 5 34.43 11.77 -24.18
N LEU A 6 34.83 10.89 -23.28
CA LEU A 6 34.00 9.74 -22.86
C LEU A 6 32.77 10.27 -22.07
N GLN A 7 31.65 10.34 -22.72
CA GLN A 7 30.39 10.54 -22.02
C GLN A 7 30.00 9.24 -21.30
N SER A 8 30.18 9.21 -20.00
CA SER A 8 29.64 8.16 -19.13
C SER A 8 28.13 8.30 -19.12
N THR A 9 27.42 7.44 -19.86
CA THR A 9 25.98 7.30 -19.73
C THR A 9 25.71 6.69 -18.37
N VAL A 10 25.22 7.51 -17.44
CA VAL A 10 24.66 7.04 -16.16
C VAL A 10 23.40 6.29 -16.52
N LEU A 11 23.47 4.96 -16.52
CA LEU A 11 22.29 4.11 -16.65
C LEU A 11 21.45 4.31 -15.38
N SER A 12 20.42 5.14 -15.47
CA SER A 12 19.46 5.32 -14.39
C SER A 12 18.71 3.98 -14.23
N ALA A 13 18.99 3.26 -13.15
CA ALA A 13 18.24 2.05 -12.81
C ALA A 13 16.76 2.43 -12.68
N GLN A 14 15.91 1.72 -13.40
CA GLN A 14 14.46 1.97 -13.32
C GLN A 14 13.95 1.56 -11.93
N PRO A 15 12.97 2.29 -11.36
CA PRO A 15 12.40 1.95 -10.07
C PRO A 15 11.74 0.56 -10.14
N ILE A 16 11.98 -0.26 -9.14
CA ILE A 16 11.29 -1.54 -8.97
C ILE A 16 10.00 -1.28 -8.20
N VAL A 17 8.88 -1.69 -8.77
CA VAL A 17 7.57 -1.58 -8.14
C VAL A 17 7.02 -2.99 -7.88
N ILE A 18 6.72 -3.26 -6.62
CA ILE A 18 6.01 -4.46 -6.16
C ILE A 18 4.65 -4.02 -5.66
N SER A 19 3.61 -4.66 -6.11
CA SER A 19 2.24 -4.38 -5.68
C SER A 19 1.48 -5.66 -5.41
N ASP A 20 0.60 -5.58 -4.42
CA ASP A 20 -0.31 -6.63 -3.99
C ASP A 20 -1.72 -6.05 -3.87
N LEU A 21 -2.72 -6.81 -4.32
CA LEU A 21 -4.13 -6.49 -4.24
C LEU A 21 -4.85 -7.64 -3.55
N VAL A 22 -5.47 -7.35 -2.43
CA VAL A 22 -6.35 -8.29 -1.72
C VAL A 22 -7.78 -7.77 -1.83
N GLU A 23 -8.68 -8.60 -2.31
CA GLU A 23 -10.10 -8.29 -2.42
C GLU A 23 -10.92 -9.22 -1.53
N GLY A 24 -11.94 -8.66 -0.91
CA GLY A 24 -12.93 -9.39 -0.11
C GLY A 24 -14.34 -8.98 -0.50
N LYS A 25 -15.25 -9.93 -0.40
CA LYS A 25 -16.68 -9.72 -0.64
C LYS A 25 -17.47 -10.33 0.50
N ALA A 26 -18.51 -9.61 0.95
CA ALA A 26 -19.47 -10.13 1.91
C ALA A 26 -20.87 -9.69 1.52
N VAL A 27 -21.88 -10.45 1.96
CA VAL A 27 -23.31 -10.13 1.80
C VAL A 27 -23.81 -9.52 3.09
N VAL A 28 -24.61 -8.46 3.01
CA VAL A 28 -25.28 -7.87 4.16
C VAL A 28 -26.46 -8.77 4.55
N GLU A 29 -26.39 -9.35 5.74
CA GLU A 29 -27.49 -10.16 6.30
C GLU A 29 -28.52 -9.29 7.02
N SER A 30 -28.05 -8.33 7.80
CA SER A 30 -28.90 -7.38 8.49
C SER A 30 -28.19 -6.07 8.82
N VAL A 31 -28.97 -5.01 9.02
CA VAL A 31 -28.48 -3.69 9.43
C VAL A 31 -29.34 -3.15 10.54
N ASP A 32 -28.74 -2.85 11.68
CA ASP A 32 -29.36 -2.05 12.73
C ASP A 32 -28.87 -0.59 12.62
N GLN A 33 -29.76 0.27 12.13
CA GLN A 33 -29.48 1.70 11.94
C GLN A 33 -29.22 2.43 13.27
N LYS A 34 -29.81 1.94 14.36
CA LYS A 34 -29.77 2.59 15.68
C LYS A 34 -28.45 2.35 16.38
N SER A 35 -28.01 1.10 16.43
CA SER A 35 -26.70 0.68 16.94
C SER A 35 -25.58 0.82 15.91
N ARG A 36 -25.93 1.08 14.64
CA ARG A 36 -25.02 1.11 13.47
C ARG A 36 -24.30 -0.22 13.25
N THR A 37 -24.94 -1.31 13.64
CA THR A 37 -24.37 -2.65 13.51
C THR A 37 -24.81 -3.28 12.19
N VAL A 38 -23.84 -3.87 11.48
CA VAL A 38 -24.08 -4.60 10.23
C VAL A 38 -23.57 -6.02 10.40
N LEU A 39 -24.46 -6.99 10.18
CA LEU A 39 -24.09 -8.39 10.11
C LEU A 39 -23.76 -8.75 8.67
N LEU A 40 -22.60 -9.27 8.45
CA LEU A 40 -22.07 -9.67 7.15
C LEU A 40 -21.86 -11.17 7.09
N ARG A 41 -22.09 -11.75 5.92
CA ARG A 41 -21.67 -13.12 5.59
C ARG A 41 -20.62 -13.06 4.50
N ASP A 42 -19.46 -13.62 4.75
CA ASP A 42 -18.39 -13.72 3.76
C ASP A 42 -18.66 -14.84 2.72
N ASP A 43 -17.73 -15.03 1.78
CA ASP A 43 -17.82 -16.05 0.74
C ASP A 43 -17.53 -17.49 1.23
N HIS A 44 -17.05 -17.66 2.47
CA HIS A 44 -16.92 -18.94 3.17
C HIS A 44 -18.19 -19.31 3.95
N GLY A 45 -19.13 -18.37 4.10
CA GLY A 45 -20.35 -18.51 4.86
C GLY A 45 -20.24 -18.08 6.32
N ASP A 46 -19.08 -17.58 6.74
CA ASP A 46 -18.85 -17.10 8.09
C ASP A 46 -19.56 -15.77 8.33
N LEU A 47 -20.09 -15.62 9.54
CA LEU A 47 -20.83 -14.42 9.95
C LEU A 47 -19.91 -13.51 10.77
N GLU A 48 -19.84 -12.26 10.37
CA GLU A 48 -19.10 -11.22 11.07
C GLU A 48 -19.99 -10.01 11.36
N THR A 49 -19.90 -9.50 12.58
CA THR A 49 -20.62 -8.30 13.00
C THR A 49 -19.65 -7.12 13.03
N ILE A 50 -19.95 -6.08 12.26
CA ILE A 50 -19.19 -4.85 12.25
C ILE A 50 -20.01 -3.66 12.76
N ILE A 51 -19.37 -2.70 13.40
CA ILE A 51 -19.97 -1.42 13.77
C ILE A 51 -19.54 -0.37 12.75
N ALA A 52 -20.49 0.15 11.98
CA ALA A 52 -20.22 1.20 11.03
C ALA A 52 -19.85 2.50 11.73
N SER A 53 -18.64 3.01 11.47
CA SER A 53 -18.15 4.27 12.03
C SER A 53 -19.11 5.43 11.73
N PRO A 54 -19.19 6.47 12.58
CA PRO A 54 -20.01 7.67 12.33
C PRO A 54 -19.72 8.34 10.99
N GLU A 55 -18.53 8.08 10.43
CA GLU A 55 -18.12 8.59 9.11
C GLU A 55 -18.89 7.96 7.95
N VAL A 56 -19.50 6.79 8.12
CA VAL A 56 -20.40 6.16 7.13
C VAL A 56 -21.74 6.87 7.17
N ARG A 57 -21.88 7.96 6.42
CA ARG A 57 -23.07 8.84 6.44
C ARG A 57 -24.30 8.22 5.81
N ASN A 58 -24.10 7.28 4.89
CA ASN A 58 -25.16 6.73 4.04
C ASN A 58 -25.57 5.32 4.50
N LEU A 59 -25.44 4.99 5.79
CA LEU A 59 -25.79 3.66 6.30
C LEU A 59 -27.26 3.31 6.02
N ALA A 60 -28.16 4.30 6.02
CA ALA A 60 -29.57 4.13 5.68
C ALA A 60 -29.81 3.59 4.25
N GLN A 61 -28.83 3.65 3.38
CA GLN A 61 -28.89 3.11 2.01
C GLN A 61 -28.44 1.65 1.93
N VAL A 62 -28.00 1.07 3.04
CA VAL A 62 -27.57 -0.34 3.11
C VAL A 62 -28.77 -1.20 3.48
N HIS A 63 -29.01 -2.26 2.71
CA HIS A 63 -30.13 -3.19 2.90
C HIS A 63 -29.62 -4.63 2.93
N PRO A 64 -30.33 -5.53 3.58
CA PRO A 64 -30.08 -6.97 3.46
C PRO A 64 -30.03 -7.40 2.00
N GLY A 65 -29.08 -8.27 1.66
CA GLY A 65 -28.82 -8.71 0.30
C GLY A 65 -27.81 -7.84 -0.48
N ASP A 66 -27.50 -6.62 -0.02
CA ASP A 66 -26.41 -5.83 -0.62
C ASP A 66 -25.07 -6.54 -0.46
N HIS A 67 -24.14 -6.23 -1.36
CA HIS A 67 -22.77 -6.72 -1.27
C HIS A 67 -21.83 -5.62 -0.77
N VAL A 68 -21.00 -5.97 0.20
CA VAL A 68 -19.86 -5.15 0.62
C VAL A 68 -18.63 -5.67 -0.09
N LEU A 69 -17.98 -4.80 -0.85
CA LEU A 69 -16.73 -5.10 -1.54
C LEU A 69 -15.62 -4.30 -0.88
N VAL A 70 -14.55 -4.99 -0.48
CA VAL A 70 -13.35 -4.38 0.11
C VAL A 70 -12.17 -4.71 -0.77
N SER A 71 -11.32 -3.73 -1.02
CA SER A 71 -10.04 -3.95 -1.67
C SER A 71 -8.92 -3.26 -0.90
N VAL A 72 -7.82 -3.97 -0.70
CA VAL A 72 -6.59 -3.46 -0.08
C VAL A 72 -5.49 -3.54 -1.10
N HIS A 73 -5.00 -2.40 -1.53
CA HIS A 73 -3.89 -2.28 -2.46
C HIS A 73 -2.65 -1.80 -1.70
N ARG A 74 -1.58 -2.59 -1.77
CA ARG A 74 -0.27 -2.25 -1.22
C ARG A 74 0.74 -2.19 -2.33
N SER A 75 1.63 -1.21 -2.30
CA SER A 75 2.76 -1.17 -3.21
C SER A 75 4.00 -0.60 -2.55
N VAL A 76 5.15 -1.11 -2.96
CA VAL A 76 6.47 -0.59 -2.59
C VAL A 76 7.21 -0.31 -3.88
N ALA A 77 7.70 0.91 -4.04
CA ALA A 77 8.62 1.29 -5.09
C ALA A 77 9.99 1.61 -4.48
N LEU A 78 11.02 1.07 -5.08
CA LEU A 78 12.42 1.24 -4.67
C LEU A 78 13.22 1.81 -5.84
N GLU A 79 14.00 2.83 -5.59
CA GLU A 79 14.87 3.46 -6.57
C GLU A 79 16.19 3.83 -5.91
N MET A 80 17.31 3.66 -6.62
CA MET A 80 18.59 4.18 -6.16
C MET A 80 18.51 5.71 -6.05
N SER A 81 18.92 6.24 -4.91
CA SER A 81 18.93 7.68 -4.71
C SER A 81 19.93 8.33 -5.65
N LYS A 82 19.56 9.47 -6.24
CA LYS A 82 20.46 10.23 -7.08
C LYS A 82 21.54 10.89 -6.22
N PRO A 83 22.83 10.76 -6.58
CA PRO A 83 23.89 11.41 -5.85
C PRO A 83 23.64 12.92 -5.65
N GLY A 84 23.74 13.39 -4.41
CA GLY A 84 23.56 14.80 -4.07
C GLY A 84 22.12 15.30 -4.06
N SER A 85 21.12 14.44 -4.30
CA SER A 85 19.72 14.82 -4.14
C SER A 85 19.33 14.89 -2.66
N ALA A 86 18.47 15.86 -2.32
CA ALA A 86 17.96 15.98 -0.96
C ALA A 86 17.12 14.76 -0.56
N PRO A 87 17.24 14.27 0.70
CA PRO A 87 16.35 13.21 1.19
C PRO A 87 14.89 13.65 1.11
N VAL A 88 14.05 12.80 0.55
CA VAL A 88 12.60 12.99 0.60
C VAL A 88 12.06 12.24 1.79
N THR A 89 11.32 12.94 2.65
CA THR A 89 10.51 12.32 3.70
C THR A 89 9.16 12.99 3.64
N ALA A 90 8.15 12.24 3.19
CA ALA A 90 6.80 12.75 3.06
C ALA A 90 5.80 11.67 3.47
N VAL A 91 4.72 12.10 4.10
CA VAL A 91 3.54 11.27 4.38
C VAL A 91 2.35 12.02 3.81
N GLU A 92 1.67 11.39 2.87
CA GLU A 92 0.46 11.94 2.25
C GLU A 92 -0.72 11.02 2.57
N GLU A 93 -1.83 11.62 2.97
CA GLU A 93 -3.06 10.89 3.24
C GLU A 93 -4.17 11.39 2.31
N THR A 94 -4.94 10.46 1.78
CA THR A 94 -6.08 10.75 0.93
C THR A 94 -7.31 10.05 1.48
N ALA A 95 -8.45 10.75 1.56
CA ALA A 95 -9.72 10.17 1.93
C ALA A 95 -10.81 10.66 0.96
N VAL A 96 -11.56 9.71 0.41
CA VAL A 96 -12.69 10.00 -0.49
C VAL A 96 -13.91 9.22 0.01
N ARG A 97 -15.08 9.82 -0.09
CA ARG A 97 -16.35 9.24 0.34
C ARG A 97 -17.44 9.41 -0.71
N ALA A 98 -18.41 8.51 -0.71
CA ALA A 98 -19.61 8.63 -1.53
C ALA A 98 -20.40 9.92 -1.20
N LYS A 99 -21.06 10.46 -2.23
CA LYS A 99 -21.97 11.60 -2.08
C LYS A 99 -23.19 11.19 -1.22
N PRO A 100 -23.82 12.15 -0.50
CA PRO A 100 -25.07 11.90 0.21
C PRO A 100 -26.15 11.30 -0.71
N GLY A 101 -26.93 10.34 -0.19
CA GLY A 101 -27.97 9.63 -0.94
C GLY A 101 -27.51 8.47 -1.81
N MET A 102 -26.22 8.30 -2.00
CA MET A 102 -25.64 7.12 -2.67
C MET A 102 -25.39 5.99 -1.67
N LYS A 103 -25.22 4.75 -2.17
CA LYS A 103 -24.75 3.66 -1.29
C LYS A 103 -23.35 4.01 -0.72
N PRO A 104 -23.03 3.56 0.51
CA PRO A 104 -21.75 3.86 1.12
C PRO A 104 -20.59 3.40 0.25
N ALA A 105 -19.62 4.28 0.08
CA ALA A 105 -18.31 3.99 -0.48
C ALA A 105 -17.27 4.90 0.16
N ALA A 106 -16.12 4.36 0.48
CA ALA A 106 -14.99 5.11 1.03
C ALA A 106 -13.68 4.57 0.48
N TYR A 107 -12.73 5.47 0.31
CA TYR A 107 -11.33 5.16 0.02
C TYR A 107 -10.46 5.91 1.02
N ARG A 108 -9.46 5.21 1.56
CA ARG A 108 -8.35 5.81 2.29
C ARG A 108 -7.05 5.37 1.65
N GLY A 109 -6.18 6.32 1.38
CA GLY A 109 -4.85 6.10 0.85
C GLY A 109 -3.81 6.74 1.74
N GLN A 110 -2.67 6.07 1.90
CA GLN A 110 -1.48 6.61 2.53
C GLN A 110 -0.29 6.37 1.60
N THR A 111 0.50 7.40 1.39
CA THR A 111 1.79 7.32 0.70
C THR A 111 2.86 7.76 1.67
N VAL A 112 3.87 6.92 1.88
CA VAL A 112 5.05 7.24 2.68
C VAL A 112 6.26 7.19 1.76
N GLN A 113 7.01 8.28 1.73
CA GLN A 113 8.28 8.35 1.03
C GLN A 113 9.40 8.56 2.05
N ALA A 114 10.47 7.80 1.90
CA ALA A 114 11.62 7.90 2.78
C ALA A 114 12.89 7.47 2.05
N ARG A 115 14.00 8.15 2.34
CA ARG A 115 15.33 7.67 2.00
C ARG A 115 15.84 6.78 3.11
N VAL A 116 16.34 5.61 2.75
CA VAL A 116 16.96 4.66 3.66
C VAL A 116 18.42 4.45 3.27
N GLN A 117 19.26 4.18 4.26
CA GLN A 117 20.66 3.79 4.05
C GLN A 117 20.80 2.29 4.31
N ILE A 118 21.37 1.57 3.35
CA ILE A 118 21.63 0.15 3.47
C ILE A 118 22.83 -0.06 4.40
N LEU A 119 22.65 -0.91 5.40
CA LEU A 119 23.71 -1.22 6.38
C LEU A 119 24.34 -2.59 6.17
N ASN A 120 23.54 -3.57 5.76
CA ASN A 120 24.01 -4.93 5.52
C ASN A 120 23.07 -5.65 4.54
N ILE A 121 23.65 -6.54 3.74
CA ILE A 121 22.93 -7.38 2.77
C ILE A 121 23.39 -8.82 3.00
N ASP A 122 22.46 -9.67 3.41
CA ASP A 122 22.68 -11.11 3.57
C ASP A 122 21.85 -11.87 2.52
N LEU A 123 22.50 -12.25 1.43
CA LEU A 123 21.84 -12.96 0.32
C LEU A 123 21.52 -14.42 0.65
N ASP A 124 22.26 -15.03 1.58
CA ASP A 124 22.06 -16.43 1.97
C ASP A 124 20.77 -16.56 2.79
N HIS A 125 20.53 -15.63 3.71
CA HIS A 125 19.29 -15.53 4.49
C HIS A 125 18.23 -14.63 3.86
N ARG A 126 18.53 -14.04 2.70
CA ARG A 126 17.65 -13.11 1.98
C ARG A 126 17.19 -11.94 2.85
N THR A 127 18.07 -11.37 3.63
CA THR A 127 17.74 -10.22 4.48
C THR A 127 18.55 -8.98 4.12
N VAL A 128 17.90 -7.82 4.30
CA VAL A 128 18.52 -6.50 4.18
C VAL A 128 18.28 -5.72 5.45
N SER A 129 19.36 -5.16 5.98
CA SER A 129 19.32 -4.27 7.12
C SER A 129 19.51 -2.83 6.65
N PHE A 130 18.66 -1.94 7.11
CA PHE A 130 18.74 -0.53 6.76
C PHE A 130 18.26 0.39 7.90
N VAL A 131 18.60 1.66 7.80
CA VAL A 131 18.08 2.74 8.65
C VAL A 131 17.35 3.78 7.79
N GLY A 132 16.22 4.24 8.27
CA GLY A 132 15.47 5.35 7.70
C GLY A 132 15.77 6.68 8.40
N PRO A 133 14.98 7.73 8.10
CA PRO A 133 15.16 9.07 8.68
C PRO A 133 15.11 9.10 10.22
N ALA A 134 14.33 8.21 10.83
CA ALA A 134 14.24 8.09 12.28
C ALA A 134 15.44 7.36 12.94
N ARG A 135 16.42 6.93 12.15
CA ARG A 135 17.59 6.15 12.58
C ARG A 135 17.27 4.85 13.33
N ILE A 136 16.10 4.27 13.05
CA ILE A 136 15.69 2.97 13.58
C ILE A 136 16.18 1.89 12.63
N LEU A 137 16.97 0.95 13.16
CA LEU A 137 17.40 -0.24 12.41
C LEU A 137 16.18 -1.11 12.10
N ARG A 138 16.09 -1.51 10.85
CA ARG A 138 15.11 -2.49 10.37
C ARG A 138 15.84 -3.60 9.62
N VAL A 139 15.35 -4.81 9.82
CA VAL A 139 15.78 -5.99 9.07
C VAL A 139 14.55 -6.54 8.37
N VAL A 140 14.64 -6.72 7.06
CA VAL A 140 13.54 -7.17 6.22
C VAL A 140 13.97 -8.41 5.45
N GLU A 141 13.14 -9.44 5.47
CA GLU A 141 13.30 -10.62 4.63
C GLU A 141 12.77 -10.34 3.22
N ILE A 142 13.54 -10.70 2.21
CA ILE A 142 13.23 -10.50 0.80
C ILE A 142 12.58 -11.75 0.23
N THR A 143 11.28 -11.74 0.12
CA THR A 143 10.48 -12.86 -0.40
C THR A 143 10.17 -12.74 -1.90
N ASP A 144 10.09 -11.52 -2.45
CA ASP A 144 9.81 -11.28 -3.86
C ASP A 144 11.09 -11.42 -4.71
N PRO A 145 11.11 -12.28 -5.74
CA PRO A 145 12.29 -12.47 -6.60
C PRO A 145 12.77 -11.19 -7.30
N ARG A 146 11.86 -10.30 -7.68
CA ARG A 146 12.19 -9.03 -8.35
C ARG A 146 12.96 -8.10 -7.41
N LEU A 147 12.56 -8.11 -6.14
CA LEU A 147 13.25 -7.35 -5.10
C LEU A 147 14.63 -7.96 -4.82
N LEU A 148 14.75 -9.27 -4.85
CA LEU A 148 16.04 -9.94 -4.68
C LEU A 148 17.04 -9.55 -5.79
N GLU A 149 16.59 -9.43 -7.04
CA GLU A 149 17.44 -8.96 -8.15
C GLU A 149 17.90 -7.52 -7.92
N PHE A 150 17.03 -6.64 -7.43
CA PHE A 150 17.43 -5.27 -7.09
C PHE A 150 18.44 -5.26 -5.93
N VAL A 151 18.18 -6.02 -4.87
CA VAL A 151 19.07 -6.11 -3.70
C VAL A 151 20.46 -6.60 -4.07
N ARG A 152 20.60 -7.48 -5.05
CA ARG A 152 21.90 -7.92 -5.57
C ARG A 152 22.73 -6.80 -6.22
N THR A 153 22.10 -5.73 -6.61
CA THR A 153 22.80 -4.55 -7.18
C THR A 153 23.23 -3.54 -6.13
N LEU A 154 22.77 -3.69 -4.88
CA LEU A 154 23.07 -2.79 -3.78
C LEU A 154 24.39 -3.14 -3.08
N HIS A 155 24.96 -2.14 -2.44
CA HIS A 155 26.12 -2.26 -1.57
C HIS A 155 25.83 -1.63 -0.21
N GLU A 156 26.60 -2.02 0.79
CA GLU A 156 26.55 -1.36 2.10
C GLU A 156 26.93 0.12 1.94
N GLY A 157 26.13 0.97 2.57
CA GLY A 157 26.25 2.43 2.46
C GLY A 157 25.40 3.08 1.37
N ASP A 158 24.83 2.29 0.45
CA ASP A 158 23.95 2.83 -0.59
C ASP A 158 22.72 3.49 0.02
N GLU A 159 22.25 4.55 -0.64
CA GLU A 159 21.00 5.22 -0.33
C GLU A 159 19.92 4.81 -1.33
N VAL A 160 18.78 4.42 -0.80
CA VAL A 160 17.61 3.98 -1.59
C VAL A 160 16.40 4.83 -1.24
N ASP A 161 15.72 5.38 -2.24
CA ASP A 161 14.46 6.06 -2.08
C ASP A 161 13.33 5.04 -2.13
N VAL A 162 12.58 4.97 -1.03
CA VAL A 162 11.46 4.03 -0.84
C VAL A 162 10.15 4.80 -0.87
N THR A 163 9.23 4.36 -1.72
CA THR A 163 7.84 4.84 -1.71
C THR A 163 6.92 3.68 -1.37
N TYR A 164 6.28 3.75 -0.22
CA TYR A 164 5.24 2.81 0.20
C TYR A 164 3.87 3.43 0.01
N ARG A 165 2.94 2.69 -0.60
CA ARG A 165 1.55 3.09 -0.74
C ARG A 165 0.63 2.01 -0.18
N LEU A 166 -0.34 2.45 0.60
CA LEU A 166 -1.45 1.63 1.09
C LEU A 166 -2.74 2.30 0.67
N GLY A 167 -3.59 1.60 -0.06
CA GLY A 167 -4.94 2.04 -0.40
C GLY A 167 -5.96 1.02 0.11
N ILE A 168 -6.97 1.50 0.81
CA ILE A 168 -8.11 0.68 1.26
C ILE A 168 -9.37 1.30 0.68
N ALA A 169 -10.09 0.53 -0.11
CA ALA A 169 -11.40 0.91 -0.61
C ALA A 169 -12.47 -0.05 -0.07
N ALA A 170 -13.60 0.50 0.33
CA ALA A 170 -14.79 -0.26 0.67
C ALA A 170 -15.99 0.38 -0.01
N ARG A 171 -16.87 -0.43 -0.59
CA ARG A 171 -18.11 0.04 -1.21
C ARG A 171 -19.25 -0.97 -1.03
N VAL A 172 -20.46 -0.43 -0.92
CA VAL A 172 -21.69 -1.24 -0.94
C VAL A 172 -22.29 -1.14 -2.34
N VAL A 173 -22.62 -2.29 -2.92
CA VAL A 173 -23.34 -2.39 -4.19
C VAL A 173 -24.66 -3.13 -3.98
N PRO A 174 -25.72 -2.82 -4.76
CA PRO A 174 -26.99 -3.51 -4.66
C PRO A 174 -26.84 -5.02 -4.89
N ALA A 175 -27.74 -5.81 -4.29
CA ALA A 175 -27.95 -7.18 -4.71
C ALA A 175 -28.18 -7.21 -6.23
N GLN A 176 -27.46 -8.08 -6.93
CA GLN A 176 -27.77 -8.34 -8.34
C GLN A 176 -29.05 -9.17 -8.38
N GLY A 177 -30.10 -8.58 -8.95
CA GLY A 177 -31.36 -9.26 -9.18
C GLY A 177 -31.26 -10.34 -10.27
#